data_4da2e5e5cd620de897faa3df5aa71840
#
_entry.id   4da2e5e5cd620de897faa3df5aa71840
#
_cell.length_a   1.000
_cell.length_b   1.000
_cell.length_c   1.000
_cell.angle_alpha   90.00
_cell.angle_beta   90.00
_cell.angle_gamma   90.00
#
_symmetry.space_group_name_H-M   'P 1'
#
loop_
_entity.id
_entity.type
_entity.pdbx_description
1 polymer ?
#
loop_
_entity_poly.entity_id
_entity_poly.type
_entity_poly.pdbx_seq_one_letter_code
_entity_poly.pdbx_strand_id
1 'polypeptide(L)'
;TSYTTISANWERADDSMGEGGITSSQMSESSGVFTFPSTGIYRIEFFATASTNDWSVNPHEEITMILNFSTDTGSSYDEIAKSTTFITDVPNPGRFYSTLFGSNIVDVTNTTTHKVRLQQKTSYTGIRFEGNGGGNFGPTLTFIRLGDT
;
A
#
# COMPACT_ATOMS: atom_id res chain seq x y z
N THR A 1 3.77 -16.02 9.99
CA THR A 1 2.76 -15.30 9.20
C THR A 1 3.38 -14.85 7.89
N SER A 2 2.75 -15.15 6.76
CA SER A 2 3.25 -14.81 5.42
C SER A 2 2.74 -13.43 4.98
N TYR A 3 3.43 -12.80 4.03
CA TYR A 3 2.95 -11.59 3.38
C TYR A 3 1.73 -11.90 2.50
N THR A 4 0.73 -11.03 2.54
CA THR A 4 -0.49 -11.14 1.77
C THR A 4 -0.64 -9.90 0.88
N THR A 5 -0.87 -10.10 -0.41
CA THR A 5 -1.16 -8.99 -1.33
C THR A 5 -2.51 -8.38 -0.99
N ILE A 6 -2.59 -7.07 -0.94
CA ILE A 6 -3.84 -6.34 -0.82
C ILE A 6 -4.51 -6.37 -2.19
N SER A 7 -5.47 -7.28 -2.37
CA SER A 7 -6.01 -7.67 -3.69
C SER A 7 -7.44 -7.23 -3.96
N ALA A 8 -8.06 -6.50 -3.03
CA ALA A 8 -9.46 -6.10 -3.17
C ALA A 8 -9.70 -4.69 -2.60
N ASN A 9 -10.83 -4.12 -3.00
CA ASN A 9 -11.30 -2.80 -2.54
C ASN A 9 -10.37 -1.64 -2.89
N TRP A 10 -9.63 -1.76 -3.99
CA TRP A 10 -8.92 -0.63 -4.55
C TRP A 10 -9.91 0.30 -5.25
N GLU A 11 -9.94 1.54 -4.81
CA GLU A 11 -10.77 2.59 -5.39
C GLU A 11 -9.87 3.77 -5.78
N ARG A 12 -10.19 4.42 -6.87
CA ARG A 12 -9.49 5.61 -7.30
C ARG A 12 -9.99 6.82 -6.53
N ALA A 13 -9.09 7.74 -6.25
CA ALA A 13 -9.45 9.05 -5.71
C ALA A 13 -9.99 9.93 -6.85
N ASP A 14 -11.15 9.55 -7.42
CA ASP A 14 -11.81 10.25 -8.52
C ASP A 14 -13.24 10.71 -8.13
N ASP A 15 -13.42 10.91 -6.84
CA ASP A 15 -14.70 11.33 -6.29
C ASP A 15 -15.13 12.72 -6.79
N SER A 16 -16.38 13.08 -6.46
CA SER A 16 -17.01 14.35 -6.87
C SER A 16 -16.29 15.60 -6.34
N MET A 17 -15.29 15.45 -5.51
CA MET A 17 -14.47 16.55 -4.99
C MET A 17 -13.39 16.99 -5.98
N GLY A 18 -13.18 16.24 -7.06
CA GLY A 18 -12.25 16.60 -8.13
C GLY A 18 -10.79 16.69 -7.74
N GLU A 19 -10.45 16.20 -6.58
CA GLU A 19 -9.15 16.37 -5.93
C GLU A 19 -8.11 15.33 -6.40
N GLY A 20 -8.54 14.24 -7.01
CA GLY A 20 -7.64 13.31 -7.64
C GLY A 20 -7.11 13.90 -8.93
N GLY A 21 -5.93 14.48 -8.92
CA GLY A 21 -5.24 15.00 -10.10
C GLY A 21 -4.98 13.91 -11.15
N ILE A 22 -6.06 13.34 -11.68
CA ILE A 22 -6.04 12.28 -12.66
C ILE A 22 -5.77 12.90 -14.02
N THR A 23 -4.52 12.90 -14.40
CA THR A 23 -4.15 13.13 -15.78
C THR A 23 -4.56 11.92 -16.63
N SER A 24 -4.68 12.12 -17.92
CA SER A 24 -5.26 11.19 -18.90
C SER A 24 -4.75 9.74 -18.94
N SER A 25 -3.68 9.42 -18.24
CA SER A 25 -3.04 8.10 -18.23
C SER A 25 -3.08 7.51 -16.81
N GLN A 26 -3.93 6.52 -16.61
CA GLN A 26 -4.18 5.93 -15.30
C GLN A 26 -3.55 4.55 -15.15
N MET A 27 -3.10 4.23 -13.93
CA MET A 27 -2.75 2.84 -13.57
C MET A 27 -3.96 1.94 -13.77
N SER A 28 -3.76 0.75 -14.29
CA SER A 28 -4.76 -0.31 -14.24
C SER A 28 -4.45 -1.28 -13.10
N GLU A 29 -5.48 -1.79 -12.45
CA GLU A 29 -5.37 -2.70 -11.31
C GLU A 29 -6.14 -3.99 -11.60
N SER A 30 -5.54 -5.11 -11.22
CA SER A 30 -6.20 -6.42 -11.23
C SER A 30 -5.65 -7.27 -10.09
N SER A 31 -6.52 -7.65 -9.16
CA SER A 31 -6.19 -8.49 -8.00
C SER A 31 -4.99 -8.00 -7.18
N GLY A 32 -4.88 -6.68 -6.99
CA GLY A 32 -3.81 -6.01 -6.24
C GLY A 32 -2.52 -5.80 -7.01
N VAL A 33 -2.52 -6.12 -8.30
CA VAL A 33 -1.37 -5.89 -9.20
C VAL A 33 -1.66 -4.67 -10.08
N PHE A 34 -0.78 -3.70 -10.02
CA PHE A 34 -0.88 -2.45 -10.77
C PHE A 34 0.02 -2.48 -11.99
N THR A 35 -0.52 -2.02 -13.12
CA THR A 35 0.17 -1.92 -14.41
C THR A 35 0.29 -0.46 -14.81
N PHE A 36 1.48 -0.06 -15.23
CA PHE A 36 1.77 1.32 -15.65
C PHE A 36 1.13 1.65 -17.01
N PRO A 37 0.60 2.87 -17.18
CA PRO A 37 -0.01 3.30 -18.45
C PRO A 37 1.03 3.67 -19.52
N SER A 38 2.24 4.05 -19.11
CA SER A 38 3.33 4.44 -20.01
C SER A 38 4.69 4.13 -19.39
N THR A 39 5.73 4.11 -20.20
CA THR A 39 7.11 4.10 -19.72
C THR A 39 7.47 5.43 -19.07
N GLY A 40 8.51 5.45 -18.26
CA GLY A 40 8.99 6.65 -17.59
C GLY A 40 9.48 6.39 -16.16
N ILE A 41 9.99 7.41 -15.55
CA ILE A 41 10.43 7.38 -14.15
C ILE A 41 9.23 7.69 -13.26
N TYR A 42 8.94 6.79 -12.33
CA TYR A 42 7.81 6.92 -11.41
C TYR A 42 8.28 6.94 -9.96
N ARG A 43 7.74 7.85 -9.18
CA ARG A 43 7.74 7.79 -7.73
C ARG A 43 6.48 7.06 -7.29
N ILE A 44 6.66 6.04 -6.45
CA ILE A 44 5.58 5.24 -5.90
C ILE A 44 5.63 5.36 -4.38
N GLU A 45 4.50 5.66 -3.77
CA GLU A 45 4.38 5.85 -2.33
C GLU A 45 3.20 5.05 -1.79
N PHE A 46 3.37 4.46 -0.62
CA PHE A 46 2.24 3.96 0.15
C PHE A 46 2.13 4.67 1.49
N PHE A 47 0.92 4.83 1.94
CA PHE A 47 0.59 5.34 3.26
C PHE A 47 -0.53 4.49 3.84
N ALA A 48 -0.43 4.14 5.12
CA ALA A 48 -1.47 3.42 5.83
C ALA A 48 -1.47 3.80 7.31
N THR A 49 -2.66 3.80 7.92
CA THR A 49 -2.82 3.83 9.37
C THR A 49 -3.33 2.46 9.81
N ALA A 50 -2.57 1.79 10.64
CA ALA A 50 -2.98 0.55 11.28
C ALA A 50 -3.57 0.84 12.65
N SER A 51 -4.61 0.12 13.03
CA SER A 51 -5.23 0.23 14.34
C SER A 51 -5.64 -1.12 14.93
N THR A 52 -5.79 -1.17 16.23
CA THR A 52 -6.50 -2.23 16.93
C THR A 52 -7.17 -1.67 18.18
N ASN A 53 -8.31 -2.24 18.52
CA ASN A 53 -9.00 -2.02 19.79
C ASN A 53 -9.04 -3.28 20.65
N ASP A 54 -8.29 -4.28 20.28
CA ASP A 54 -8.20 -5.54 21.02
C ASP A 54 -7.11 -5.45 22.10
N TRP A 55 -7.51 -5.51 23.33
CA TRP A 55 -6.65 -5.39 24.52
C TRP A 55 -5.93 -6.70 24.88
N SER A 56 -6.29 -7.78 24.19
CA SER A 56 -5.62 -9.09 24.35
C SER A 56 -4.38 -9.22 23.47
N VAL A 57 -4.07 -8.20 22.67
CA VAL A 57 -2.88 -8.20 21.82
C VAL A 57 -1.64 -8.16 22.69
N ASN A 58 -0.77 -9.14 22.52
CA ASN A 58 0.53 -9.11 23.16
C ASN A 58 1.34 -7.91 22.65
N PRO A 59 1.99 -7.14 23.54
CA PRO A 59 2.97 -6.16 23.10
C PRO A 59 4.03 -6.85 22.24
N HIS A 60 4.46 -6.16 21.17
CA HIS A 60 5.44 -6.62 20.17
C HIS A 60 4.88 -7.35 18.94
N GLU A 61 3.56 -7.33 18.73
CA GLU A 61 3.01 -7.80 17.45
C GLU A 61 3.44 -6.89 16.31
N GLU A 62 3.99 -7.49 15.27
CA GLU A 62 4.54 -6.79 14.10
C GLU A 62 3.44 -6.47 13.08
N ILE A 63 3.47 -5.25 12.58
CA ILE A 63 2.71 -4.81 11.40
C ILE A 63 3.72 -4.35 10.37
N THR A 64 3.69 -4.95 9.20
CA THR A 64 4.60 -4.60 8.10
C THR A 64 3.83 -4.39 6.80
N MET A 65 4.22 -3.36 6.05
CA MET A 65 3.83 -3.16 4.65
C MET A 65 5.05 -3.13 3.76
N ILE A 66 4.92 -3.75 2.58
CA ILE A 66 5.98 -3.86 1.60
C ILE A 66 5.45 -3.44 0.23
N LEU A 67 6.14 -2.50 -0.39
CA LEU A 67 5.99 -2.19 -1.80
C LEU A 67 6.92 -3.09 -2.61
N ASN A 68 6.36 -3.83 -3.54
CA ASN A 68 7.08 -4.76 -4.40
C ASN A 68 6.99 -4.33 -5.85
N PHE A 69 8.09 -4.51 -6.58
CA PHE A 69 8.21 -4.20 -8.00
C PHE A 69 8.66 -5.44 -8.77
N SER A 70 8.08 -5.66 -9.94
CA SER A 70 8.42 -6.75 -10.85
C SER A 70 8.85 -6.18 -12.20
N THR A 71 9.78 -6.86 -12.84
CA THR A 71 10.21 -6.58 -14.22
C THR A 71 9.94 -7.75 -15.18
N ASP A 72 9.26 -8.80 -14.69
CA ASP A 72 9.05 -10.07 -15.40
C ASP A 72 7.57 -10.51 -15.45
N THR A 73 6.67 -9.55 -15.62
CA THR A 73 5.22 -9.77 -15.74
C THR A 73 4.57 -10.25 -14.42
N GLY A 74 5.25 -10.04 -13.28
CA GLY A 74 4.76 -10.46 -11.97
C GLY A 74 5.13 -11.90 -11.58
N SER A 75 6.04 -12.53 -12.31
CA SER A 75 6.54 -13.87 -11.96
C SER A 75 7.43 -13.84 -10.72
N SER A 76 8.23 -12.78 -10.58
CA SER A 76 9.00 -12.47 -9.37
C SER A 76 8.82 -11.02 -8.96
N TYR A 77 9.10 -10.73 -7.70
CA TYR A 77 8.98 -9.38 -7.15
C TYR A 77 10.13 -9.09 -6.21
N ASP A 78 10.73 -7.93 -6.38
CA ASP A 78 11.71 -7.36 -5.47
C ASP A 78 11.03 -6.40 -4.50
N GLU A 79 11.43 -6.43 -3.23
CA GLU A 79 11.04 -5.45 -2.22
C GLU A 79 11.76 -4.13 -2.53
N ILE A 80 11.00 -3.07 -2.80
CA ILE A 80 11.58 -1.75 -3.10
C ILE A 80 11.34 -0.72 -2.00
N ALA A 81 10.37 -0.94 -1.13
CA ALA A 81 10.18 -0.14 0.09
C ALA A 81 9.47 -0.98 1.15
N LYS A 82 9.80 -0.72 2.41
CA LYS A 82 9.23 -1.41 3.57
C LYS A 82 9.01 -0.45 4.72
N SER A 83 7.93 -0.65 5.42
CA SER A 83 7.66 0.00 6.70
C SER A 83 7.17 -1.03 7.70
N THR A 84 7.73 -1.00 8.90
CA THR A 84 7.37 -1.90 9.99
C THR A 84 7.11 -1.09 11.26
N THR A 85 6.06 -1.45 11.98
CA THR A 85 5.75 -0.95 13.30
C THR A 85 5.34 -2.09 14.21
N PHE A 86 5.34 -1.83 15.52
CA PHE A 86 4.93 -2.79 16.53
C PHE A 86 3.77 -2.23 17.32
N ILE A 87 2.85 -3.10 17.73
CA ILE A 87 1.80 -2.76 18.68
C ILE A 87 2.44 -2.68 20.07
N THR A 88 2.18 -1.57 20.74
CA THR A 88 2.46 -1.43 22.18
C THR A 88 1.25 -1.84 23.01
N ASP A 89 1.42 -2.01 24.31
CA ASP A 89 0.31 -2.28 25.23
C ASP A 89 -0.82 -1.27 25.03
N VAL A 90 -2.02 -1.79 24.78
CA VAL A 90 -3.23 -0.99 24.65
C VAL A 90 -3.95 -1.03 26.00
N PRO A 91 -4.00 0.08 26.76
CA PRO A 91 -4.73 0.10 28.02
C PRO A 91 -6.22 -0.07 27.79
N ASN A 92 -6.90 -0.76 28.69
CA ASN A 92 -8.35 -0.96 28.63
C ASN A 92 -9.10 0.17 29.37
N PRO A 93 -10.05 0.91 28.74
CA PRO A 93 -10.34 0.93 27.32
C PRO A 93 -9.32 1.77 26.54
N GLY A 94 -8.90 1.30 25.37
CA GLY A 94 -7.98 2.06 24.53
C GLY A 94 -7.93 1.58 23.10
N ARG A 95 -7.23 2.35 22.28
CA ARG A 95 -6.93 2.01 20.89
C ARG A 95 -5.46 2.27 20.60
N PHE A 96 -4.89 1.44 19.79
CA PHE A 96 -3.58 1.66 19.20
C PHE A 96 -3.74 2.17 17.78
N TYR A 97 -2.93 3.15 17.42
CA TYR A 97 -2.79 3.63 16.05
C TYR A 97 -1.32 3.74 15.70
N SER A 98 -0.96 3.31 14.51
CA SER A 98 0.37 3.50 13.97
C SER A 98 0.32 3.76 12.47
N THR A 99 1.24 4.59 12.01
CA THR A 99 1.35 4.97 10.60
C THR A 99 2.49 4.20 9.95
N LEU A 100 2.23 3.71 8.73
CA LEU A 100 3.22 3.09 7.86
C LEU A 100 3.33 3.92 6.59
N PHE A 101 4.55 4.22 6.21
CA PHE A 101 4.86 4.96 4.98
C PHE A 101 6.10 4.38 4.32
N GLY A 102 6.07 4.29 3.00
CA GLY A 102 7.23 3.93 2.20
C GLY A 102 7.15 4.52 0.81
N SER A 103 8.30 4.80 0.23
CA SER A 103 8.41 5.41 -1.09
C SER A 103 9.65 4.89 -1.81
N ASN A 104 9.57 4.77 -3.14
CA ASN A 104 10.72 4.52 -3.99
C ASN A 104 10.51 5.12 -5.38
N ILE A 105 11.61 5.29 -6.13
CA ILE A 105 11.61 5.71 -7.52
C ILE A 105 12.02 4.51 -8.38
N VAL A 106 11.23 4.24 -9.41
CA VAL A 106 11.47 3.15 -10.35
C VAL A 106 11.51 3.68 -11.78
N ASP A 107 12.34 3.06 -12.62
CA ASP A 107 12.35 3.27 -14.05
C ASP A 107 11.49 2.20 -14.74
N VAL A 108 10.42 2.62 -15.38
CA VAL A 108 9.49 1.76 -16.11
C VAL A 108 9.82 1.80 -17.58
N THR A 109 10.64 0.86 -18.03
CA THR A 109 11.06 0.75 -19.43
C THR A 109 10.10 -0.12 -20.27
N ASN A 110 9.21 -0.89 -19.62
CA ASN A 110 8.26 -1.76 -20.31
C ASN A 110 6.97 -1.93 -19.49
N THR A 111 5.86 -1.42 -19.98
CA THR A 111 4.56 -1.46 -19.28
C THR A 111 3.94 -2.87 -19.23
N THR A 112 4.36 -3.77 -20.11
CA THR A 112 3.87 -5.16 -20.11
C THR A 112 4.49 -5.96 -18.95
N THR A 113 5.78 -5.81 -18.72
CA THR A 113 6.52 -6.62 -17.76
C THR A 113 6.61 -5.98 -16.38
N HIS A 114 6.61 -4.63 -16.30
CA HIS A 114 6.76 -3.92 -15.04
C HIS A 114 5.44 -3.85 -14.29
N LYS A 115 5.43 -4.39 -13.08
CA LYS A 115 4.25 -4.48 -12.22
C LYS A 115 4.57 -4.03 -10.79
N VAL A 116 3.56 -3.54 -10.09
CA VAL A 116 3.67 -3.17 -8.69
C VAL A 116 2.58 -3.85 -7.89
N ARG A 117 2.89 -4.24 -6.66
CA ARG A 117 1.89 -4.69 -5.69
C ARG A 117 2.26 -4.18 -4.29
N LEU A 118 1.24 -3.99 -3.47
CA LEU A 118 1.40 -3.70 -2.05
C LEU A 118 1.03 -4.94 -1.25
N GLN A 119 1.91 -5.36 -0.36
CA GLN A 119 1.69 -6.48 0.54
C GLN A 119 1.69 -6.02 1.99
N GLN A 120 0.95 -6.75 2.80
CA GLN A 120 0.90 -6.58 4.25
C GLN A 120 1.26 -7.90 4.94
N LYS A 121 1.79 -7.76 6.15
CA LYS A 121 1.97 -8.84 7.12
C LYS A 121 1.55 -8.34 8.48
N THR A 122 0.70 -9.08 9.15
CA THR A 122 0.37 -8.86 10.55
C THR A 122 0.55 -10.17 11.28
N SER A 123 1.10 -10.13 12.47
CA SER A 123 1.19 -11.31 13.33
C SER A 123 -0.11 -11.56 14.10
N TYR A 124 -1.04 -10.60 14.02
CA TYR A 124 -2.32 -10.64 14.74
C TYR A 124 -3.53 -10.32 13.85
N THR A 125 -4.64 -11.06 14.04
CA THR A 125 -5.84 -10.95 13.20
C THR A 125 -6.76 -9.77 13.54
N GLY A 126 -6.61 -9.16 14.71
CA GLY A 126 -7.40 -8.01 15.16
C GLY A 126 -6.94 -6.66 14.64
N ILE A 127 -5.88 -6.63 13.84
CA ILE A 127 -5.36 -5.40 13.25
C ILE A 127 -6.20 -5.02 12.03
N ARG A 128 -6.51 -3.74 11.93
CA ARG A 128 -7.23 -3.13 10.81
C ARG A 128 -6.39 -2.01 10.23
N PHE A 129 -6.49 -1.82 8.93
CA PHE A 129 -6.01 -0.60 8.29
C PHE A 129 -7.18 0.38 8.22
N GLU A 130 -7.02 1.50 8.94
CA GLU A 130 -8.04 2.53 9.02
C GLU A 130 -7.99 3.44 7.80
N GLY A 131 -9.17 3.81 7.32
CA GLY A 131 -9.32 4.86 6.36
C GLY A 131 -9.69 6.18 7.02
N ASN A 132 -9.56 7.28 6.30
CA ASN A 132 -9.89 8.59 6.79
C ASN A 132 -11.42 8.79 6.76
N GLY A 133 -12.04 8.83 7.96
CA GLY A 133 -13.34 9.45 8.17
C GLY A 133 -14.56 8.75 7.57
N GLY A 134 -14.97 7.61 8.12
CA GLY A 134 -16.33 7.07 7.92
C GLY A 134 -16.60 6.30 6.62
N GLY A 135 -15.68 6.30 5.69
CA GLY A 135 -15.59 5.38 4.57
C GLY A 135 -14.35 4.52 4.74
N ASN A 136 -14.40 3.29 4.35
CA ASN A 136 -13.32 2.30 4.50
C ASN A 136 -12.14 2.59 3.56
N PHE A 137 -11.46 3.70 3.73
CA PHE A 137 -10.23 3.95 3.00
C PHE A 137 -9.09 3.14 3.64
N GLY A 138 -8.76 2.03 3.03
CA GLY A 138 -7.60 1.24 3.37
C GLY A 138 -6.27 1.96 3.06
N PRO A 139 -5.19 1.23 2.91
CA PRO A 139 -3.91 1.80 2.49
C PRO A 139 -4.04 2.59 1.19
N THR A 140 -3.36 3.72 1.12
CA THR A 140 -3.26 4.54 -0.10
C THR A 140 -2.00 4.16 -0.86
N LEU A 141 -2.11 4.03 -2.17
CA LEU A 141 -0.99 3.84 -3.08
C LEU A 141 -1.00 4.97 -4.13
N THR A 142 0.07 5.76 -4.16
CA THR A 142 0.19 6.92 -5.04
C THR A 142 1.28 6.69 -6.07
N PHE A 143 0.98 7.01 -7.33
CA PHE A 143 1.92 6.92 -8.45
C PHE A 143 2.08 8.30 -9.08
N ILE A 144 3.31 8.79 -9.12
CA ILE A 144 3.65 10.10 -9.69
C ILE A 144 4.67 9.87 -10.80
N ARG A 145 4.30 10.16 -12.05
CA ARG A 145 5.26 10.12 -13.16
C ARG A 145 6.11 11.39 -13.12
N LEU A 146 7.42 11.21 -13.00
CA LEU A 146 8.39 12.30 -12.87
C LEU A 146 8.94 12.76 -14.23
N GLY A 147 8.99 11.85 -15.22
CA GLY A 147 9.55 12.15 -16.53
C GLY A 147 9.68 10.93 -17.41
N ASP A 148 10.36 11.09 -18.54
CA ASP A 148 10.69 10.03 -19.47
C ASP A 148 11.90 9.22 -18.97
N THR A 149 12.05 8.00 -19.50
CA THR A 149 13.20 7.11 -19.24
C THR A 149 14.41 7.59 -20.04
#